data_8831552b85fe783af2e2a518295ceb1e
#
_entry.id   8831552b85fe783af2e2a518295ceb1e
#
_cell.length_a   1.000
_cell.length_b   1.000
_cell.length_c   1.000
_cell.angle_alpha   90.00
_cell.angle_beta   90.00
_cell.angle_gamma   90.00
#
_symmetry.space_group_name_H-M   'P 1'
#
loop_
_entity.id
_entity.type
_entity.pdbx_description
1 polymer ?
#
loop_
_entity_poly.entity_id
_entity_poly.type
_entity_poly.pdbx_seq_one_letter_code
_entity_poly.pdbx_strand_id
1 'polypeptide(L)'
;MREEDVIRALYIGRTTYYSKELEALSTVGIYAAAAGLLEEIFAAGAKRALFFGSCGVLDRSIAAGHFIVPTAAYRDEGTSYHYAPASDYIDIPTAAELSAAFDAISMPHVQGKTWTTDAIYRETRDGLAKRRAEGCITVEMECASLMAVGQFRKKAVYQFLYAEDCLDSVEWDPRIMGKQPATAYERYLDVALECAIRVKG
;
A
#
# COMPACT_ATOMS: atom_id res chain seq x y z
N MET A 1 -25.63 -6.19 -5.69
CA MET A 1 -24.33 -6.00 -6.35
C MET A 1 -23.97 -7.36 -6.94
N ARG A 2 -23.74 -7.48 -8.23
CA ARG A 2 -23.41 -8.75 -8.87
C ARG A 2 -21.93 -9.05 -8.64
N GLU A 3 -21.55 -10.32 -8.55
CA GLU A 3 -20.15 -10.76 -8.40
C GLU A 3 -19.20 -10.11 -9.41
N GLU A 4 -19.71 -9.80 -10.59
CA GLU A 4 -18.98 -9.10 -11.67
C GLU A 4 -18.59 -7.64 -11.35
N ASP A 5 -19.18 -7.02 -10.31
CA ASP A 5 -18.84 -5.64 -9.89
C ASP A 5 -17.69 -5.58 -8.89
N VAL A 6 -17.29 -6.70 -8.31
CA VAL A 6 -16.34 -6.79 -7.20
C VAL A 6 -14.90 -7.04 -7.65
N ILE A 7 -14.70 -7.50 -8.85
CA ILE A 7 -13.45 -8.12 -9.24
C ILE A 7 -12.52 -7.12 -9.90
N ARG A 8 -11.61 -6.61 -9.14
CA ARG A 8 -10.22 -6.34 -9.56
C ARG A 8 -9.42 -5.89 -8.35
N ALA A 9 -9.29 -6.78 -7.36
CA ALA A 9 -8.19 -6.66 -6.41
C ALA A 9 -6.92 -7.17 -7.09
N LEU A 10 -5.93 -6.32 -7.19
CA LEU A 10 -4.64 -6.67 -7.74
C LEU A 10 -3.64 -6.73 -6.57
N TYR A 11 -3.03 -7.87 -6.38
CA TYR A 11 -1.91 -8.01 -5.47
C TYR A 11 -0.60 -7.80 -6.23
N ILE A 12 0.11 -6.75 -5.86
CA ILE A 12 1.47 -6.48 -6.34
C ILE A 12 2.41 -6.79 -5.18
N GLY A 13 3.01 -7.95 -5.21
CA GLY A 13 3.93 -8.44 -4.20
C GLY A 13 4.63 -9.70 -4.66
N ARG A 14 5.43 -10.32 -3.80
CA ARG A 14 6.19 -11.54 -4.11
C ARG A 14 5.34 -12.77 -4.44
N THR A 15 4.02 -12.70 -4.32
CA THR A 15 3.12 -13.85 -4.53
C THR A 15 2.13 -13.52 -5.64
N THR A 16 2.09 -14.36 -6.66
CA THR A 16 1.18 -14.25 -7.80
C THR A 16 -0.09 -15.01 -7.49
N TYR A 17 -1.24 -14.33 -7.48
CA TYR A 17 -2.55 -14.98 -7.50
C TYR A 17 -3.10 -14.94 -8.92
N TYR A 18 -3.54 -16.10 -9.42
CA TYR A 18 -4.12 -16.27 -10.74
C TYR A 18 -5.64 -16.27 -10.64
N SER A 19 -6.32 -15.36 -11.33
CA SER A 19 -7.75 -15.47 -11.62
C SER A 19 -7.93 -15.97 -13.04
N LYS A 20 -8.80 -16.96 -13.23
CA LYS A 20 -9.12 -17.55 -14.54
C LYS A 20 -9.69 -16.55 -15.55
N GLU A 21 -10.19 -15.40 -15.06
CA GLU A 21 -10.80 -14.34 -15.86
C GLU A 21 -9.82 -13.18 -16.17
N LEU A 22 -8.64 -13.20 -15.56
CA LEU A 22 -7.53 -12.29 -15.80
C LEU A 22 -6.35 -13.10 -16.35
N GLU A 23 -6.35 -13.38 -17.64
CA GLU A 23 -5.32 -14.19 -18.30
C GLU A 23 -3.90 -13.58 -18.31
N ALA A 24 -3.69 -12.48 -17.63
CA ALA A 24 -2.38 -11.83 -17.61
C ALA A 24 -2.11 -11.09 -16.31
N LEU A 25 -1.45 -11.75 -15.39
CA LEU A 25 -0.69 -11.05 -14.36
C LEU A 25 0.60 -11.80 -14.09
N SER A 26 1.62 -11.40 -14.81
CA SER A 26 3.00 -11.73 -14.46
C SER A 26 3.39 -11.00 -13.18
N THR A 27 4.26 -11.60 -12.41
CA THR A 27 4.97 -10.97 -11.31
C THR A 27 5.68 -9.74 -11.85
N VAL A 28 5.10 -8.56 -11.65
CA VAL A 28 5.80 -7.33 -11.96
C VAL A 28 6.63 -6.97 -10.74
N GLY A 29 7.89 -6.66 -10.97
CA GLY A 29 8.75 -6.12 -9.93
C GLY A 29 8.12 -4.85 -9.33
N ILE A 30 8.38 -4.64 -8.12
CA ILE A 30 7.99 -3.62 -7.19
C ILE A 30 8.44 -2.24 -7.73
N TYR A 31 7.94 -1.15 -7.21
CA TYR A 31 8.33 0.25 -7.44
C TYR A 31 7.59 0.95 -8.59
N ALA A 32 8.30 1.65 -9.46
CA ALA A 32 7.72 2.38 -10.59
C ALA A 32 6.82 1.52 -11.50
N ALA A 33 7.03 0.21 -11.54
CA ALA A 33 6.20 -0.71 -12.28
C ALA A 33 4.75 -0.78 -11.75
N ALA A 34 4.52 -0.53 -10.46
CA ALA A 34 3.18 -0.47 -9.89
C ALA A 34 2.35 0.69 -10.48
N ALA A 35 2.98 1.85 -10.70
CA ALA A 35 2.33 2.99 -11.33
C ALA A 35 1.98 2.69 -12.80
N GLY A 36 2.90 2.06 -13.55
CA GLY A 36 2.65 1.63 -14.94
C GLY A 36 1.49 0.64 -15.03
N LEU A 37 1.46 -0.37 -14.16
CA LEU A 37 0.37 -1.34 -14.11
C LEU A 37 -0.97 -0.69 -13.74
N LEU A 38 -0.99 0.27 -12.81
CA LEU A 38 -2.20 1.01 -12.46
C LEU A 38 -2.75 1.79 -13.65
N GLU A 39 -1.87 2.38 -14.48
CA GLU A 39 -2.27 3.02 -15.74
C GLU A 39 -2.95 2.04 -16.70
N GLU A 40 -2.40 0.83 -16.87
CA GLU A 40 -2.99 -0.22 -17.71
C GLU A 40 -4.35 -0.67 -17.16
N ILE A 41 -4.47 -0.85 -15.83
CA ILE A 41 -5.73 -1.22 -15.18
C ILE A 41 -6.80 -0.15 -15.42
N PHE A 42 -6.45 1.13 -15.30
CA PHE A 42 -7.38 2.22 -15.58
C PHE A 42 -7.72 2.33 -17.07
N ALA A 43 -6.76 2.10 -17.97
CA ALA A 43 -7.02 2.02 -19.41
C ALA A 43 -7.94 0.86 -19.76
N ALA A 44 -7.86 -0.27 -19.08
CA ALA A 44 -8.75 -1.41 -19.21
C ALA A 44 -10.17 -1.18 -18.62
N GLY A 45 -10.44 0.03 -18.12
CA GLY A 45 -11.78 0.45 -17.70
C GLY A 45 -12.06 0.33 -16.19
N ALA A 46 -11.06 0.03 -15.34
CA ALA A 46 -11.25 0.08 -13.91
C ALA A 46 -11.64 1.49 -13.45
N LYS A 47 -12.59 1.58 -12.53
CA LYS A 47 -13.05 2.86 -11.97
C LYS A 47 -12.31 3.23 -10.71
N ARG A 48 -11.83 2.24 -9.97
CA ARG A 48 -11.08 2.35 -8.73
C ARG A 48 -10.12 1.17 -8.59
N ALA A 49 -9.11 1.32 -7.74
CA ALA A 49 -8.16 0.25 -7.44
C ALA A 49 -7.90 0.21 -5.92
N LEU A 50 -7.71 -1.00 -5.38
CA LEU A 50 -7.28 -1.20 -4.01
C LEU A 50 -5.99 -2.03 -4.03
N PHE A 51 -4.96 -1.49 -3.38
CA PHE A 51 -3.65 -2.11 -3.23
C PHE A 51 -3.41 -2.50 -1.78
N PHE A 52 -2.61 -3.52 -1.58
CA PHE A 52 -2.07 -3.83 -0.26
C PHE A 52 -0.67 -4.44 -0.41
N GLY A 53 0.15 -4.26 0.60
CA GLY A 53 1.52 -4.75 0.60
C GLY A 53 2.14 -4.72 1.99
N SER A 54 3.34 -5.26 2.10
CA SER A 54 4.14 -5.19 3.32
C SER A 54 4.75 -3.80 3.51
N CYS A 55 5.09 -3.50 4.77
CA CYS A 55 5.86 -2.31 5.12
C CYS A 55 6.78 -2.59 6.31
N GLY A 56 7.88 -1.84 6.37
CA GLY A 56 8.65 -1.67 7.58
C GLY A 56 7.97 -0.68 8.52
N VAL A 57 7.88 -0.98 9.82
CA VAL A 57 7.32 -0.03 10.78
C VAL A 57 8.41 0.83 11.40
N LEU A 58 8.11 2.11 11.56
CA LEU A 58 8.96 3.12 12.21
C LEU A 58 8.56 3.35 13.68
N ASP A 59 7.54 2.64 14.15
CA ASP A 59 7.06 2.62 15.53
C ASP A 59 6.95 1.16 15.99
N ARG A 60 7.80 0.77 16.93
CA ARG A 60 7.87 -0.61 17.46
C ARG A 60 6.61 -1.08 18.18
N SER A 61 5.73 -0.17 18.58
CA SER A 61 4.44 -0.52 19.19
C SER A 61 3.46 -1.14 18.18
N ILE A 62 3.66 -0.93 16.88
CA ILE A 62 2.88 -1.57 15.83
C ILE A 62 3.33 -3.03 15.72
N ALA A 63 2.46 -3.96 16.06
CA ALA A 63 2.76 -5.39 16.05
C ALA A 63 2.95 -5.94 14.63
N ALA A 64 3.72 -7.01 14.50
CA ALA A 64 3.87 -7.73 13.22
C ALA A 64 2.51 -8.23 12.72
N GLY A 65 2.25 -8.11 11.43
CA GLY A 65 0.98 -8.46 10.78
C GLY A 65 -0.17 -7.49 11.05
N HIS A 66 0.06 -6.39 11.80
CA HIS A 66 -0.95 -5.36 12.03
C HIS A 66 -1.21 -4.57 10.74
N PHE A 67 -2.47 -4.15 10.53
CA PHE A 67 -2.84 -3.37 9.37
C PHE A 67 -2.65 -1.88 9.59
N ILE A 68 -2.21 -1.20 8.54
CA ILE A 68 -1.98 0.24 8.51
C ILE A 68 -2.70 0.85 7.31
N VAL A 69 -3.47 1.91 7.54
CA VAL A 69 -4.07 2.73 6.48
C VAL A 69 -3.27 4.02 6.39
N PRO A 70 -2.47 4.21 5.32
CA PRO A 70 -1.68 5.43 5.16
C PRO A 70 -2.59 6.63 4.87
N THR A 71 -2.31 7.77 5.53
CA THR A 71 -3.07 9.03 5.39
C THR A 71 -2.38 10.04 4.49
N ALA A 72 -1.07 9.96 4.38
CA ALA A 72 -0.23 10.70 3.44
C ALA A 72 1.05 9.91 3.21
N ALA A 73 1.72 10.13 2.09
CA ALA A 73 3.00 9.50 1.75
C ALA A 73 4.09 10.55 1.54
N TYR A 74 5.24 10.37 2.21
CA TYR A 74 6.45 11.11 1.90
C TYR A 74 7.04 10.59 0.59
N ARG A 75 7.38 11.50 -0.31
CA ARG A 75 7.76 11.21 -1.70
C ARG A 75 9.28 11.17 -1.85
N ASP A 76 9.88 10.05 -1.45
CA ASP A 76 11.33 9.79 -1.61
C ASP A 76 11.56 8.81 -2.77
N GLU A 77 10.88 9.07 -3.89
CA GLU A 77 10.90 8.30 -5.13
C GLU A 77 10.72 9.26 -6.32
N GLY A 78 10.97 8.80 -7.53
CA GLY A 78 10.94 9.64 -8.72
C GLY A 78 9.60 9.69 -9.45
N THR A 79 8.83 8.61 -9.42
CA THR A 79 7.67 8.40 -10.30
C THR A 79 6.54 9.37 -10.03
N SER A 80 6.21 9.63 -8.77
CA SER A 80 5.08 10.50 -8.40
C SER A 80 5.23 11.94 -8.91
N TYR A 81 6.47 12.41 -9.11
CA TYR A 81 6.74 13.76 -9.63
C TYR A 81 6.38 13.94 -11.10
N HIS A 82 6.17 12.86 -11.85
CA HIS A 82 5.63 12.90 -13.22
C HIS A 82 4.10 13.05 -13.25
N TYR A 83 3.41 12.79 -12.13
CA TYR A 83 1.95 12.77 -12.04
C TYR A 83 1.36 13.87 -11.16
N ALA A 84 2.12 14.39 -10.21
CA ALA A 84 1.67 15.40 -9.26
C ALA A 84 2.71 16.52 -9.11
N PRO A 85 2.30 17.77 -8.82
CA PRO A 85 3.22 18.86 -8.53
C PRO A 85 4.22 18.50 -7.45
N ALA A 86 5.39 19.13 -7.47
CA ALA A 86 6.43 18.90 -6.49
C ALA A 86 5.98 19.30 -5.08
N SER A 87 6.08 18.37 -4.15
CA SER A 87 5.85 18.56 -2.72
C SER A 87 6.50 17.40 -1.97
N ASP A 88 6.82 17.57 -0.70
CA ASP A 88 7.40 16.50 0.13
C ASP A 88 6.40 15.38 0.41
N TYR A 89 5.12 15.71 0.50
CA TYR A 89 4.05 14.77 0.80
C TYR A 89 2.96 14.79 -0.26
N ILE A 90 2.32 13.65 -0.46
CA ILE A 90 1.07 13.51 -1.19
C ILE A 90 -0.01 13.00 -0.23
N ASP A 91 -1.16 13.68 -0.20
CA ASP A 91 -2.29 13.27 0.63
C ASP A 91 -3.03 12.06 0.04
N ILE A 92 -3.65 11.27 0.91
CA ILE A 92 -4.44 10.10 0.54
C ILE A 92 -5.90 10.34 0.91
N PRO A 93 -6.69 10.97 0.04
CA PRO A 93 -8.06 11.35 0.35
C PRO A 93 -8.99 10.16 0.59
N THR A 94 -8.63 8.98 0.10
CA THR A 94 -9.37 7.73 0.27
C THR A 94 -9.13 7.03 1.62
N ALA A 95 -8.19 7.51 2.43
CA ALA A 95 -7.79 6.86 3.69
C ALA A 95 -8.97 6.75 4.69
N ALA A 96 -9.75 7.81 4.85
CA ALA A 96 -10.87 7.81 5.79
C ALA A 96 -11.96 6.80 5.39
N GLU A 97 -12.26 6.68 4.10
CA GLU A 97 -13.22 5.71 3.59
C GLU A 97 -12.73 4.28 3.77
N LEU A 98 -11.45 4.03 3.49
CA LEU A 98 -10.85 2.71 3.70
C LEU A 98 -10.83 2.34 5.19
N SER A 99 -10.48 3.27 6.07
CA SER A 99 -10.52 3.06 7.51
C SER A 99 -11.94 2.70 7.99
N ALA A 100 -12.96 3.39 7.50
CA ALA A 100 -14.35 3.05 7.81
C ALA A 100 -14.74 1.64 7.29
N ALA A 101 -14.17 1.19 6.17
CA ALA A 101 -14.36 -0.17 5.68
C ALA A 101 -13.72 -1.21 6.62
N PHE A 102 -12.52 -0.93 7.16
CA PHE A 102 -11.87 -1.77 8.18
C PHE A 102 -12.70 -1.86 9.47
N ASP A 103 -13.24 -0.72 9.94
CA ASP A 103 -14.13 -0.68 11.11
C ASP A 103 -15.39 -1.51 10.90
N ALA A 104 -15.98 -1.43 9.70
CA ALA A 104 -17.20 -2.17 9.36
C ALA A 104 -17.02 -3.69 9.36
N ILE A 105 -15.80 -4.19 9.17
CA ILE A 105 -15.45 -5.62 9.28
C ILE A 105 -14.80 -5.95 10.62
N SER A 106 -14.80 -5.01 11.57
CA SER A 106 -14.17 -5.16 12.89
C SER A 106 -12.68 -5.56 12.80
N MET A 107 -11.97 -5.07 11.79
CA MET A 107 -10.55 -5.36 11.60
C MET A 107 -9.69 -4.25 12.23
N PRO A 108 -8.92 -4.57 13.30
CA PRO A 108 -8.04 -3.61 13.94
C PRO A 108 -6.99 -3.06 12.97
N HIS A 109 -6.82 -1.75 12.95
CA HIS A 109 -5.83 -1.07 12.12
C HIS A 109 -5.36 0.23 12.79
N VAL A 110 -4.25 0.77 12.32
CA VAL A 110 -3.76 2.09 12.70
C VAL A 110 -3.69 2.98 11.47
N GLN A 111 -3.71 4.30 11.69
CA GLN A 111 -3.58 5.29 10.64
C GLN A 111 -2.34 6.15 10.89
N GLY A 112 -1.64 6.55 9.83
CA GLY A 112 -0.51 7.44 9.91
C GLY A 112 0.12 7.68 8.55
N LYS A 113 1.15 8.52 8.52
CA LYS A 113 1.89 8.75 7.28
C LYS A 113 2.82 7.57 6.99
N THR A 114 3.05 7.32 5.70
CA THR A 114 4.10 6.40 5.23
C THR A 114 5.25 7.15 4.57
N TRP A 115 6.40 6.55 4.54
CA TRP A 115 7.54 6.98 3.75
C TRP A 115 7.65 6.07 2.54
N THR A 116 7.42 6.60 1.33
CA THR A 116 7.66 5.87 0.08
C THR A 116 9.06 6.15 -0.41
N THR A 117 9.90 5.11 -0.53
CA THR A 117 11.29 5.24 -1.00
C THR A 117 11.62 4.27 -2.12
N ASP A 118 12.44 4.71 -3.09
CA ASP A 118 13.03 3.85 -4.14
C ASP A 118 14.30 3.11 -3.67
N ALA A 119 14.80 3.42 -2.47
CA ALA A 119 16.14 3.07 -2.06
C ALA A 119 16.20 2.39 -0.68
N ILE A 120 15.62 1.18 -0.60
CA ILE A 120 15.52 0.39 0.64
C ILE A 120 16.84 0.28 1.42
N TYR A 121 17.99 0.17 0.74
CA TYR A 121 19.30 0.12 1.39
C TYR A 121 19.87 1.49 1.77
N ARG A 122 19.09 2.57 1.59
CA ARG A 122 19.43 3.93 1.99
C ARG A 122 18.53 4.49 3.09
N GLU A 123 17.76 3.65 3.73
CA GLU A 123 16.97 3.95 4.92
C GLU A 123 17.89 4.18 6.13
N THR A 124 18.55 5.34 6.12
CA THR A 124 19.56 5.70 7.15
C THR A 124 18.90 6.06 8.48
N ARG A 125 19.64 5.95 9.59
CA ARG A 125 19.15 6.33 10.93
C ARG A 125 18.65 7.77 10.99
N ASP A 126 19.37 8.69 10.37
CA ASP A 126 18.97 10.11 10.32
C ASP A 126 17.70 10.30 9.48
N GLY A 127 17.59 9.59 8.37
CA GLY A 127 16.38 9.55 7.54
C GLY A 127 15.17 9.05 8.33
N LEU A 128 15.32 7.93 9.02
CA LEU A 128 14.30 7.35 9.90
C LEU A 128 13.87 8.32 11.00
N ALA A 129 14.83 8.92 11.72
CA ALA A 129 14.55 9.88 12.77
C ALA A 129 13.76 11.09 12.24
N LYS A 130 14.14 11.61 11.05
CA LYS A 130 13.45 12.69 10.39
C LYS A 130 12.02 12.31 9.99
N ARG A 131 11.83 11.15 9.34
CA ARG A 131 10.48 10.70 8.93
C ARG A 131 9.56 10.45 10.12
N ARG A 132 10.08 9.87 11.20
CA ARG A 132 9.34 9.72 12.46
C ARG A 132 8.93 11.07 13.06
N ALA A 133 9.82 12.03 13.12
CA ALA A 133 9.53 13.38 13.61
C ALA A 133 8.45 14.09 12.78
N GLU A 134 8.32 13.75 11.50
CA GLU A 134 7.28 14.25 10.59
C GLU A 134 5.98 13.45 10.67
N GLY A 135 5.92 12.39 11.49
CA GLY A 135 4.74 11.57 11.74
C GLY A 135 4.59 10.36 10.81
N CYS A 136 5.66 9.94 10.10
CA CYS A 136 5.65 8.66 9.40
C CYS A 136 5.76 7.52 10.41
N ILE A 137 4.88 6.53 10.27
CA ILE A 137 4.84 5.32 11.10
C ILE A 137 5.28 4.08 10.34
N THR A 138 5.39 4.17 9.02
CA THR A 138 5.81 3.08 8.12
C THR A 138 6.73 3.59 7.01
N VAL A 139 7.44 2.64 6.38
CA VAL A 139 8.17 2.81 5.13
C VAL A 139 7.78 1.69 4.15
N GLU A 140 7.60 2.04 2.89
CA GLU A 140 7.25 1.14 1.79
C GLU A 140 7.72 1.77 0.46
N MET A 141 7.32 1.24 -0.69
CA MET A 141 7.96 1.61 -1.95
C MET A 141 6.98 2.02 -3.08
N GLU A 142 5.67 2.07 -2.84
CA GLU A 142 4.66 2.25 -3.90
C GLU A 142 3.64 3.37 -3.64
N CYS A 143 3.33 3.69 -2.40
CA CYS A 143 2.17 4.50 -2.03
C CYS A 143 2.13 5.86 -2.73
N ALA A 144 3.24 6.60 -2.70
CA ALA A 144 3.27 7.94 -3.29
C ALA A 144 3.00 7.91 -4.80
N SER A 145 3.60 6.97 -5.52
CA SER A 145 3.42 6.83 -6.96
C SER A 145 2.00 6.40 -7.33
N LEU A 146 1.42 5.44 -6.61
CA LEU A 146 0.05 4.98 -6.81
C LEU A 146 -0.97 6.10 -6.58
N MET A 147 -0.81 6.86 -5.49
CA MET A 147 -1.70 7.98 -5.18
C MET A 147 -1.58 9.11 -6.21
N ALA A 148 -0.37 9.39 -6.68
CA ALA A 148 -0.14 10.40 -7.71
C ALA A 148 -0.82 10.03 -9.04
N VAL A 149 -0.70 8.77 -9.49
CA VAL A 149 -1.42 8.27 -10.67
C VAL A 149 -2.94 8.37 -10.48
N GLY A 150 -3.46 7.94 -9.32
CA GLY A 150 -4.88 8.02 -9.02
C GLY A 150 -5.42 9.44 -9.12
N GLN A 151 -4.73 10.40 -8.49
CA GLN A 151 -5.10 11.82 -8.52
C GLN A 151 -5.02 12.39 -9.94
N PHE A 152 -3.96 12.09 -10.69
CA PHE A 152 -3.80 12.51 -12.08
C PHE A 152 -4.93 11.98 -12.98
N ARG A 153 -5.29 10.71 -12.82
CA ARG A 153 -6.38 10.06 -13.58
C ARG A 153 -7.77 10.34 -13.03
N LYS A 154 -7.89 11.06 -11.90
CA LYS A 154 -9.16 11.32 -11.21
C LYS A 154 -9.91 10.02 -10.90
N LYS A 155 -9.18 9.05 -10.40
CA LYS A 155 -9.66 7.73 -10.01
C LYS A 155 -9.35 7.47 -8.56
N ALA A 156 -10.25 6.79 -7.85
CA ALA A 156 -10.02 6.41 -6.47
C ALA A 156 -8.99 5.28 -6.39
N VAL A 157 -7.93 5.54 -5.62
CA VAL A 157 -6.93 4.53 -5.26
C VAL A 157 -6.94 4.39 -3.75
N TYR A 158 -7.08 3.17 -3.29
CA TYR A 158 -7.04 2.78 -1.88
C TYR A 158 -5.80 1.96 -1.62
N GLN A 159 -5.20 2.12 -0.46
CA GLN A 159 -4.09 1.26 -0.07
C GLN A 159 -4.12 1.02 1.44
N PHE A 160 -3.89 -0.23 1.83
CA PHE A 160 -3.47 -0.56 3.18
C PHE A 160 -2.16 -1.35 3.16
N LEU A 161 -1.49 -1.32 4.29
CA LEU A 161 -0.22 -2.00 4.49
C LEU A 161 -0.38 -3.02 5.62
N TYR A 162 0.52 -3.99 5.69
CA TYR A 162 0.68 -4.85 6.85
C TYR A 162 2.13 -4.83 7.33
N ALA A 163 2.31 -4.73 8.64
CA ALA A 163 3.61 -4.63 9.27
C ALA A 163 4.39 -5.94 9.10
N GLU A 164 5.56 -5.90 8.46
CA GLU A 164 6.36 -7.10 8.22
C GLU A 164 7.65 -7.09 9.03
N ASP A 165 8.38 -5.99 9.05
CA ASP A 165 9.63 -5.77 9.80
C ASP A 165 9.61 -4.47 10.61
N CYS A 166 10.65 -4.20 11.38
CA CYS A 166 10.73 -3.02 12.23
C CYS A 166 12.10 -2.35 12.13
N LEU A 167 12.07 -1.06 11.81
CA LEU A 167 13.25 -0.22 11.75
C LEU A 167 13.45 0.63 13.02
N ASP A 168 12.49 0.60 13.96
CA ASP A 168 12.56 1.29 15.25
C ASP A 168 13.32 0.45 16.30
N SER A 169 14.55 0.09 15.99
CA SER A 169 15.43 -0.69 16.84
C SER A 169 16.90 -0.32 16.59
N VAL A 170 17.79 -0.72 17.51
CA VAL A 170 19.23 -0.50 17.36
C VAL A 170 19.78 -1.22 16.14
N GLU A 171 19.28 -2.43 15.90
CA GLU A 171 19.53 -3.23 14.71
C GLU A 171 18.22 -3.47 14.00
N TRP A 172 18.27 -3.72 12.69
CA TRP A 172 17.08 -4.07 11.92
C TRP A 172 16.44 -5.35 12.46
N ASP A 173 15.14 -5.29 12.75
CA ASP A 173 14.36 -6.44 13.23
C ASP A 173 13.46 -6.98 12.11
N PRO A 174 13.81 -8.14 11.50
CA PRO A 174 13.05 -8.70 10.39
C PRO A 174 11.66 -9.24 10.79
N ARG A 175 11.38 -9.41 12.07
CA ARG A 175 10.11 -9.94 12.60
C ARG A 175 9.58 -11.14 11.81
N ILE A 176 8.55 -10.93 10.96
CA ILE A 176 7.91 -11.97 10.16
C ILE A 176 8.32 -11.94 8.68
N MET A 177 9.20 -11.02 8.28
CA MET A 177 9.65 -10.90 6.90
C MET A 177 10.22 -12.23 6.38
N GLY A 178 9.67 -12.70 5.26
CA GLY A 178 10.07 -13.95 4.63
C GLY A 178 9.71 -15.23 5.40
N LYS A 179 8.97 -15.14 6.52
CA LYS A 179 8.57 -16.28 7.36
C LYS A 179 7.06 -16.53 7.37
N GLN A 180 6.29 -15.71 6.66
CA GLN A 180 4.83 -15.85 6.67
C GLN A 180 4.39 -17.07 5.86
N PRO A 181 3.42 -17.86 6.39
CA PRO A 181 2.80 -18.93 5.63
C PRO A 181 1.89 -18.38 4.53
N ALA A 182 1.61 -19.18 3.51
CA ALA A 182 0.68 -18.80 2.43
C ALA A 182 -0.69 -18.33 2.95
N THR A 183 -1.20 -18.96 4.01
CA THR A 183 -2.47 -18.59 4.65
C THR A 183 -2.51 -17.16 5.21
N ALA A 184 -1.37 -16.56 5.54
CA ALA A 184 -1.33 -15.15 5.94
C ALA A 184 -1.64 -14.23 4.75
N TYR A 185 -1.11 -14.54 3.56
CA TYR A 185 -1.39 -13.77 2.35
C TYR A 185 -2.84 -13.94 1.89
N GLU A 186 -3.42 -15.13 2.04
CA GLU A 186 -4.85 -15.37 1.81
C GLU A 186 -5.71 -14.46 2.71
N ARG A 187 -5.38 -14.37 3.99
CA ARG A 187 -6.06 -13.45 4.92
C ARG A 187 -5.96 -11.99 4.49
N TYR A 188 -4.80 -11.54 4.02
CA TYR A 188 -4.64 -10.15 3.53
C TYR A 188 -5.49 -9.90 2.29
N LEU A 189 -5.58 -10.88 1.40
CA LEU A 189 -6.45 -10.81 0.22
C LEU A 189 -7.93 -10.78 0.62
N ASP A 190 -8.36 -11.62 1.57
CA ASP A 190 -9.73 -11.61 2.08
C ASP A 190 -10.12 -10.24 2.65
N VAL A 191 -9.24 -9.63 3.45
CA VAL A 191 -9.44 -8.27 3.96
C VAL A 191 -9.53 -7.26 2.81
N ALA A 192 -8.68 -7.37 1.79
CA ALA A 192 -8.73 -6.49 0.63
C ALA A 192 -10.06 -6.61 -0.13
N LEU A 193 -10.54 -7.82 -0.36
CA LEU A 193 -11.83 -8.08 -1.02
C LEU A 193 -13.00 -7.52 -0.20
N GLU A 194 -13.00 -7.77 1.12
CA GLU A 194 -14.03 -7.25 2.03
C GLU A 194 -14.06 -5.70 2.06
N CYS A 195 -12.90 -5.07 2.04
CA CYS A 195 -12.82 -3.61 1.94
C CYS A 195 -13.24 -3.11 0.56
N ALA A 196 -12.83 -3.77 -0.53
CA ALA A 196 -13.16 -3.37 -1.90
C ALA A 196 -14.67 -3.35 -2.19
N ILE A 197 -15.44 -4.21 -1.52
CA ILE A 197 -16.91 -4.24 -1.61
C ILE A 197 -17.54 -3.00 -0.93
N ARG A 198 -16.89 -2.47 0.11
CA ARG A 198 -17.44 -1.41 0.97
C ARG A 198 -17.07 -0.01 0.54
N VAL A 199 -15.93 0.17 -0.14
CA VAL A 199 -15.52 1.47 -0.65
C VAL A 199 -16.28 1.82 -1.92
N LYS A 200 -16.64 3.09 -2.05
CA LYS A 200 -17.53 3.57 -3.13
C LYS A 200 -16.79 4.27 -4.26
N GLY A 201 -15.66 4.94 -3.95
CA GLY A 201 -14.84 5.70 -4.91
C GLY A 201 -15.31 7.12 -5.08
#